data_77f81e12a7287d6d66fe29f07a269c6d
#
_entry.id   77f81e12a7287d6d66fe29f07a269c6d
#
_cell.length_a   1.000
_cell.length_b   1.000
_cell.length_c   1.000
_cell.angle_alpha   90.00
_cell.angle_beta   90.00
_cell.angle_gamma   90.00
#
_symmetry.space_group_name_H-M   'P 1'
#
loop_
_entity.id
_entity.type
_entity.pdbx_description
1 polymer ?
#
loop_
_entity_poly.entity_id
_entity_poly.type
_entity_poly.pdbx_seq_one_letter_code
_entity_poly.pdbx_strand_id
1 'polypeptide(L)'
;MLISEIKGKNILIWGMGTEGRAAKEYIERHALASDLMTYNDDDGTEKLRELFEKTDVIIRSPGVSIYKKEMQDAESRGIGITSCSDLFLSEMRANHPRTKVIGISGSKGKSTSVSMLFHILKSAGCHAALGGNIGKPLIELIDGNYDYIVGEFSSYQASDLSASPHIVMFTNLFSVHTDWHNGHENYCRDKIHLAAHQQAGDSCWVCNRNEQLKAYTRDLKNVRYYDVYDGFHAEGRELYFQDKPLLSIDELQISGNHNLDNLCGVMSIVKDLGLDVQAALESLKTFEGLPHRLQKVAKVGGVLFINDSISTAPEAAIGAMKSFEDNMVIISGGIENKQDYTEYARYIDGNSRVKAAVTLFQCGSQIAASVRENVKRSDFKLIEAEIFFFKQKTAYEILKGAGGGVVLFS
;
A
#
# COMPACT_ATOMS: atom_id res chain seq x y z
N MET A 1 -11.38 17.96 -10.64
CA MET A 1 -11.38 19.44 -10.46
C MET A 1 -9.96 19.96 -10.67
N LEU A 2 -9.79 21.10 -11.36
CA LEU A 2 -8.48 21.74 -11.59
C LEU A 2 -8.12 22.74 -10.49
N ILE A 3 -6.84 23.01 -10.28
CA ILE A 3 -6.36 24.05 -9.35
C ILE A 3 -6.93 25.43 -9.71
N SER A 4 -7.10 25.72 -11.01
CA SER A 4 -7.70 26.99 -11.47
C SER A 4 -9.17 27.16 -11.07
N GLU A 5 -9.91 26.06 -10.88
CA GLU A 5 -11.34 26.08 -10.51
C GLU A 5 -11.56 26.34 -9.03
N ILE A 6 -10.58 26.07 -8.18
CA ILE A 6 -10.63 26.37 -6.74
C ILE A 6 -10.06 27.74 -6.38
N LYS A 7 -9.41 28.41 -7.32
CA LYS A 7 -8.79 29.73 -7.09
C LYS A 7 -9.82 30.80 -6.79
N GLY A 8 -9.61 31.52 -5.67
CA GLY A 8 -10.50 32.59 -5.19
C GLY A 8 -11.80 32.08 -4.55
N LYS A 9 -11.91 30.77 -4.32
CA LYS A 9 -13.04 30.16 -3.62
C LYS A 9 -12.83 30.13 -2.11
N ASN A 10 -13.94 30.03 -1.37
CA ASN A 10 -13.91 29.69 0.06
C ASN A 10 -13.77 28.17 0.19
N ILE A 11 -12.65 27.73 0.71
CA ILE A 11 -12.27 26.32 0.73
C ILE A 11 -12.38 25.77 2.15
N LEU A 12 -13.05 24.63 2.29
CA LEU A 12 -13.08 23.84 3.51
C LEU A 12 -12.21 22.58 3.32
N ILE A 13 -11.16 22.42 4.11
CA ILE A 13 -10.42 21.16 4.20
C ILE A 13 -11.07 20.29 5.27
N TRP A 14 -11.65 19.17 4.86
CA TRP A 14 -12.28 18.23 5.78
C TRP A 14 -11.35 17.02 6.04
N GLY A 15 -10.86 16.94 7.28
CA GLY A 15 -9.89 15.97 7.75
C GLY A 15 -8.44 16.48 7.66
N MET A 16 -7.84 16.75 8.82
CA MET A 16 -6.49 17.30 8.94
C MET A 16 -5.42 16.22 9.18
N GLY A 17 -5.55 15.07 8.49
CA GLY A 17 -4.50 14.06 8.37
C GLY A 17 -3.31 14.54 7.52
N THR A 18 -2.49 13.62 7.05
CA THR A 18 -1.30 13.97 6.23
C THR A 18 -1.68 14.72 4.95
N GLU A 19 -2.68 14.23 4.20
CA GLU A 19 -3.13 14.89 2.97
C GLU A 19 -3.82 16.23 3.24
N GLY A 20 -4.64 16.33 4.31
CA GLY A 20 -5.29 17.60 4.65
C GLY A 20 -4.31 18.70 5.03
N ARG A 21 -3.23 18.36 5.75
CA ARG A 21 -2.15 19.31 6.04
C ARG A 21 -1.40 19.70 4.77
N ALA A 22 -1.09 18.75 3.90
CA ALA A 22 -0.43 19.03 2.63
C ALA A 22 -1.30 19.93 1.72
N ALA A 23 -2.63 19.68 1.68
CA ALA A 23 -3.57 20.54 0.98
C ALA A 23 -3.55 21.96 1.51
N LYS A 24 -3.60 22.12 2.85
CA LYS A 24 -3.54 23.43 3.49
C LYS A 24 -2.28 24.19 3.12
N GLU A 25 -1.11 23.56 3.28
CA GLU A 25 0.18 24.16 2.96
C GLU A 25 0.30 24.54 1.48
N TYR A 26 -0.21 23.68 0.58
CA TYR A 26 -0.22 23.96 -0.86
C TYR A 26 -1.09 25.16 -1.21
N ILE A 27 -2.33 25.22 -0.67
CA ILE A 27 -3.28 26.31 -0.91
C ILE A 27 -2.76 27.64 -0.37
N GLU A 28 -2.19 27.64 0.84
CA GLU A 28 -1.60 28.83 1.45
C GLU A 28 -0.38 29.33 0.65
N ARG A 29 0.52 28.43 0.25
CA ARG A 29 1.73 28.75 -0.54
C ARG A 29 1.39 29.42 -1.86
N HIS A 30 0.33 28.95 -2.52
CA HIS A 30 -0.08 29.44 -3.84
C HIS A 30 -1.19 30.51 -3.77
N ALA A 31 -1.59 30.95 -2.56
CA ALA A 31 -2.67 31.93 -2.34
C ALA A 31 -3.94 31.61 -3.17
N LEU A 32 -4.39 30.35 -3.09
CA LEU A 32 -5.49 29.88 -3.93
C LEU A 32 -6.87 30.23 -3.36
N ALA A 33 -7.03 30.20 -2.02
CA ALA A 33 -8.31 30.41 -1.39
C ALA A 33 -8.60 31.90 -1.13
N SER A 34 -9.88 32.29 -1.20
CA SER A 34 -10.40 33.55 -0.67
C SER A 34 -10.50 33.49 0.85
N ASP A 35 -11.04 32.37 1.35
CA ASP A 35 -11.04 31.98 2.77
C ASP A 35 -10.70 30.49 2.88
N LEU A 36 -9.88 30.11 3.88
CA LEU A 36 -9.44 28.75 4.08
C LEU A 36 -9.83 28.27 5.48
N MET A 37 -10.77 27.35 5.51
CA MET A 37 -11.33 26.75 6.71
C MET A 37 -10.89 25.30 6.87
N THR A 38 -10.86 24.82 8.11
CA THR A 38 -10.53 23.42 8.40
C THR A 38 -11.58 22.81 9.35
N TYR A 39 -11.82 21.51 9.17
CA TYR A 39 -12.75 20.76 9.99
C TYR A 39 -12.29 19.31 10.20
N ASN A 40 -12.52 18.79 11.40
CA ASN A 40 -12.42 17.37 11.73
C ASN A 40 -13.74 16.89 12.34
N ASP A 41 -14.00 15.59 12.23
CA ASP A 41 -15.26 15.00 12.76
C ASP A 41 -15.47 15.27 14.27
N ASP A 42 -14.39 15.38 15.04
CA ASP A 42 -14.45 15.71 16.47
C ASP A 42 -14.90 17.15 16.78
N ASP A 43 -14.92 18.03 15.77
CA ASP A 43 -15.35 19.42 15.92
C ASP A 43 -16.88 19.58 16.05
N GLY A 44 -17.65 18.54 15.79
CA GLY A 44 -19.10 18.48 15.92
C GLY A 44 -19.89 18.97 14.71
N THR A 45 -21.08 18.38 14.50
CA THR A 45 -21.91 18.59 13.30
C THR A 45 -22.51 20.02 13.19
N GLU A 46 -22.72 20.73 14.31
CA GLU A 46 -23.18 22.11 14.27
C GLU A 46 -22.17 23.03 13.61
N LYS A 47 -20.89 22.92 14.00
CA LYS A 47 -19.81 23.67 13.38
C LYS A 47 -19.73 23.39 11.87
N LEU A 48 -19.89 22.12 11.46
CA LEU A 48 -19.87 21.75 10.05
C LEU A 48 -20.98 22.44 9.24
N ARG A 49 -22.20 22.52 9.80
CA ARG A 49 -23.31 23.21 9.14
C ARG A 49 -23.07 24.72 8.99
N GLU A 50 -22.50 25.36 9.99
CA GLU A 50 -22.10 26.77 9.89
C GLU A 50 -21.02 27.00 8.83
N LEU A 51 -20.07 26.07 8.72
CA LEU A 51 -19.02 26.13 7.69
C LEU A 51 -19.59 25.95 6.27
N PHE A 52 -20.58 25.08 6.08
CA PHE A 52 -21.22 24.87 4.78
C PHE A 52 -21.86 26.13 4.21
N GLU A 53 -22.39 27.03 5.06
CA GLU A 53 -22.98 28.30 4.60
C GLU A 53 -21.97 29.26 3.95
N LYS A 54 -20.68 29.02 4.16
CA LYS A 54 -19.58 29.88 3.66
C LYS A 54 -18.69 29.16 2.65
N THR A 55 -18.88 27.84 2.44
CA THR A 55 -17.99 26.99 1.67
C THR A 55 -18.44 26.92 0.21
N ASP A 56 -17.52 27.19 -0.71
CA ASP A 56 -17.72 26.92 -2.15
C ASP A 56 -17.20 25.55 -2.54
N VAL A 57 -16.08 25.09 -1.92
CA VAL A 57 -15.40 23.82 -2.27
C VAL A 57 -14.92 23.12 -1.00
N ILE A 58 -15.17 21.83 -0.92
CA ILE A 58 -14.60 20.92 0.09
C ILE A 58 -13.44 20.16 -0.53
N ILE A 59 -12.27 20.20 0.12
CA ILE A 59 -11.15 19.28 -0.15
C ILE A 59 -11.20 18.20 0.92
N ARG A 60 -11.62 17.01 0.52
CA ARG A 60 -11.80 15.86 1.39
C ARG A 60 -10.49 15.11 1.59
N SER A 61 -10.11 14.82 2.83
CA SER A 61 -9.06 13.85 3.12
C SER A 61 -9.55 12.40 2.95
N PRO A 62 -8.70 11.43 2.60
CA PRO A 62 -9.11 10.05 2.34
C PRO A 62 -9.84 9.37 3.52
N GLY A 63 -9.51 9.74 4.77
CA GLY A 63 -10.18 9.21 5.95
C GLY A 63 -11.66 9.59 6.07
N VAL A 64 -12.08 10.66 5.41
CA VAL A 64 -13.48 11.11 5.40
C VAL A 64 -14.24 10.38 4.31
N SER A 65 -15.23 9.57 4.67
CA SER A 65 -15.99 8.76 3.71
C SER A 65 -16.92 9.61 2.84
N ILE A 66 -16.96 9.32 1.54
CA ILE A 66 -17.91 9.93 0.58
C ILE A 66 -19.35 9.50 0.87
N TYR A 67 -19.55 8.42 1.62
CA TYR A 67 -20.86 7.87 1.98
C TYR A 67 -21.48 8.52 3.22
N LYS A 68 -20.80 9.52 3.84
CA LYS A 68 -21.37 10.28 4.96
C LYS A 68 -22.57 11.11 4.50
N LYS A 69 -23.60 11.18 5.37
CA LYS A 69 -24.79 12.01 5.10
C LYS A 69 -24.45 13.48 4.91
N GLU A 70 -23.50 13.97 5.69
CA GLU A 70 -23.03 15.34 5.61
C GLU A 70 -22.34 15.64 4.27
N MET A 71 -21.67 14.64 3.67
CA MET A 71 -21.08 14.79 2.33
C MET A 71 -22.17 14.91 1.27
N GLN A 72 -23.25 14.10 1.38
CA GLN A 72 -24.41 14.20 0.49
C GLN A 72 -25.18 15.51 0.69
N ASP A 73 -25.26 16.02 1.94
CA ASP A 73 -25.86 17.33 2.22
C ASP A 73 -25.05 18.45 1.54
N ALA A 74 -23.72 18.44 1.66
CA ALA A 74 -22.85 19.41 0.99
C ALA A 74 -23.04 19.40 -0.54
N GLU A 75 -23.09 18.22 -1.15
CA GLU A 75 -23.32 18.06 -2.58
C GLU A 75 -24.71 18.60 -2.99
N SER A 76 -25.76 18.32 -2.19
CA SER A 76 -27.11 18.82 -2.45
C SER A 76 -27.25 20.35 -2.36
N ARG A 77 -26.36 21.01 -1.64
CA ARG A 77 -26.24 22.47 -1.54
C ARG A 77 -25.44 23.08 -2.71
N GLY A 78 -24.89 22.25 -3.59
CA GLY A 78 -24.07 22.71 -4.70
C GLY A 78 -22.62 23.04 -4.32
N ILE A 79 -22.15 22.62 -3.14
CA ILE A 79 -20.75 22.75 -2.74
C ILE A 79 -19.93 21.77 -3.57
N GLY A 80 -18.87 22.25 -4.23
CA GLY A 80 -17.98 21.41 -4.98
C GLY A 80 -17.18 20.49 -4.07
N ILE A 81 -17.04 19.19 -4.43
CA ILE A 81 -16.27 18.23 -3.66
C ILE A 81 -15.10 17.75 -4.49
N THR A 82 -13.91 17.73 -3.90
CA THR A 82 -12.68 17.22 -4.50
C THR A 82 -11.76 16.62 -3.42
N SER A 83 -10.62 16.09 -3.82
CA SER A 83 -9.58 15.56 -2.94
C SER A 83 -8.19 15.94 -3.44
N CYS A 84 -7.16 15.79 -2.62
CA CYS A 84 -5.77 15.99 -3.07
C CYS A 84 -5.43 15.13 -4.29
N SER A 85 -5.89 13.88 -4.30
CA SER A 85 -5.65 12.96 -5.40
C SER A 85 -6.37 13.37 -6.68
N ASP A 86 -7.61 13.88 -6.56
CA ASP A 86 -8.38 14.37 -7.70
C ASP A 86 -7.78 15.66 -8.29
N LEU A 87 -7.45 16.64 -7.44
CA LEU A 87 -6.77 17.87 -7.87
C LEU A 87 -5.46 17.54 -8.58
N PHE A 88 -4.64 16.67 -8.00
CA PHE A 88 -3.37 16.25 -8.60
C PHE A 88 -3.57 15.61 -9.97
N LEU A 89 -4.44 14.59 -10.08
CA LEU A 89 -4.62 13.87 -11.34
C LEU A 89 -5.22 14.79 -12.43
N SER A 90 -6.19 15.62 -12.07
CA SER A 90 -6.79 16.60 -12.99
C SER A 90 -5.74 17.57 -13.51
N GLU A 91 -4.90 18.12 -12.62
CA GLU A 91 -3.85 19.06 -12.97
C GLU A 91 -2.77 18.43 -13.86
N MET A 92 -2.30 17.21 -13.49
CA MET A 92 -1.31 16.48 -14.28
C MET A 92 -1.80 16.17 -15.69
N ARG A 93 -3.07 15.81 -15.82
CA ARG A 93 -3.68 15.53 -17.12
C ARG A 93 -3.86 16.76 -18.00
N ALA A 94 -4.23 17.88 -17.41
CA ALA A 94 -4.52 19.10 -18.16
C ALA A 94 -3.26 19.91 -18.49
N ASN A 95 -2.33 20.04 -17.53
CA ASN A 95 -1.27 21.04 -17.58
C ASN A 95 0.15 20.46 -17.61
N HIS A 96 0.31 19.12 -17.42
CA HIS A 96 1.63 18.46 -17.41
C HIS A 96 1.75 17.34 -18.47
N PRO A 97 1.60 17.62 -19.78
CA PRO A 97 1.50 16.60 -20.82
C PRO A 97 2.78 15.77 -21.02
N ARG A 98 3.92 16.20 -20.48
CA ARG A 98 5.19 15.47 -20.55
C ARG A 98 5.37 14.46 -19.43
N THR A 99 4.68 14.65 -18.31
CA THR A 99 4.79 13.77 -17.14
C THR A 99 3.78 12.64 -17.23
N LYS A 100 4.24 11.40 -17.21
CA LYS A 100 3.34 10.25 -17.10
C LYS A 100 3.10 9.88 -15.64
N VAL A 101 1.84 9.86 -15.23
CA VAL A 101 1.42 9.37 -13.92
C VAL A 101 1.09 7.88 -14.04
N ILE A 102 1.70 7.08 -13.16
CA ILE A 102 1.49 5.64 -13.05
C ILE A 102 0.86 5.37 -11.67
N GLY A 103 -0.39 4.92 -11.66
CA GLY A 103 -1.15 4.64 -10.44
C GLY A 103 -1.18 3.13 -10.15
N ILE A 104 -0.74 2.72 -8.96
CA ILE A 104 -0.80 1.33 -8.53
C ILE A 104 -1.77 1.21 -7.36
N SER A 105 -2.76 0.31 -7.50
CA SER A 105 -3.73 0.00 -6.47
C SER A 105 -3.92 -1.52 -6.31
N GLY A 106 -4.69 -1.91 -5.32
CA GLY A 106 -4.97 -3.29 -4.97
C GLY A 106 -5.18 -3.45 -3.46
N SER A 107 -5.57 -4.62 -3.01
CA SER A 107 -5.72 -4.88 -1.57
C SER A 107 -4.36 -5.06 -0.90
N LYS A 108 -3.46 -5.84 -1.50
CA LYS A 108 -2.08 -6.11 -1.04
C LYS A 108 -1.07 -5.92 -2.18
N GLY A 109 0.20 -5.74 -1.87
CA GLY A 109 1.29 -5.66 -2.86
C GLY A 109 1.53 -4.28 -3.47
N LYS A 110 0.67 -3.30 -3.27
CA LYS A 110 0.78 -1.92 -3.81
C LYS A 110 2.14 -1.29 -3.54
N SER A 111 2.49 -1.14 -2.26
CA SER A 111 3.70 -0.43 -1.84
C SER A 111 4.96 -1.08 -2.40
N THR A 112 5.03 -2.41 -2.42
CA THR A 112 6.16 -3.14 -3.02
C THR A 112 6.24 -2.88 -4.53
N SER A 113 5.12 -2.97 -5.25
CA SER A 113 5.07 -2.73 -6.71
C SER A 113 5.46 -1.30 -7.07
N VAL A 114 4.94 -0.31 -6.34
CA VAL A 114 5.27 1.10 -6.52
C VAL A 114 6.75 1.35 -6.30
N SER A 115 7.32 0.77 -5.23
CA SER A 115 8.74 0.95 -4.90
C SER A 115 9.67 0.23 -5.87
N MET A 116 9.32 -0.98 -6.33
CA MET A 116 10.05 -1.68 -7.39
C MET A 116 10.08 -0.84 -8.68
N LEU A 117 8.92 -0.36 -9.14
CA LEU A 117 8.85 0.45 -10.34
C LEU A 117 9.64 1.76 -10.20
N PHE A 118 9.51 2.44 -9.06
CA PHE A 118 10.28 3.65 -8.78
C PHE A 118 11.79 3.40 -8.79
N HIS A 119 12.24 2.30 -8.18
CA HIS A 119 13.64 1.89 -8.19
C HIS A 119 14.15 1.66 -9.62
N ILE A 120 13.40 0.93 -10.45
CA ILE A 120 13.73 0.70 -11.87
C ILE A 120 13.85 2.02 -12.64
N LEU A 121 12.87 2.91 -12.50
CA LEU A 121 12.88 4.21 -13.19
C LEU A 121 14.10 5.07 -12.79
N LYS A 122 14.41 5.09 -11.49
CA LYS A 122 15.61 5.79 -10.98
C LYS A 122 16.90 5.17 -11.53
N SER A 123 16.99 3.84 -11.55
CA SER A 123 18.16 3.11 -12.10
C SER A 123 18.32 3.31 -13.60
N ALA A 124 17.21 3.51 -14.32
CA ALA A 124 17.20 3.86 -15.74
C ALA A 124 17.54 5.34 -16.02
N GLY A 125 17.85 6.14 -14.99
CA GLY A 125 18.19 7.55 -15.12
C GLY A 125 16.99 8.49 -15.31
N CYS A 126 15.74 8.01 -15.16
CA CYS A 126 14.56 8.84 -15.29
C CYS A 126 14.41 9.80 -14.11
N HIS A 127 13.92 11.02 -14.37
CA HIS A 127 13.52 11.94 -13.33
C HIS A 127 12.15 11.52 -12.79
N ALA A 128 12.13 10.64 -11.81
CA ALA A 128 10.92 10.06 -11.25
C ALA A 128 10.66 10.51 -9.81
N ALA A 129 9.37 10.65 -9.45
CA ALA A 129 8.89 10.88 -8.09
C ALA A 129 7.99 9.74 -7.60
N LEU A 130 7.94 9.58 -6.28
CA LEU A 130 7.10 8.62 -5.55
C LEU A 130 6.12 9.38 -4.67
N GLY A 131 4.82 9.06 -4.76
CA GLY A 131 3.81 9.74 -3.96
C GLY A 131 2.53 8.94 -3.73
N GLY A 132 1.59 9.55 -3.02
CA GLY A 132 0.29 8.96 -2.66
C GLY A 132 0.28 8.41 -1.24
N ASN A 133 -0.24 7.19 -1.08
CA ASN A 133 -0.34 6.55 0.23
C ASN A 133 1.03 6.22 0.85
N ILE A 134 2.08 6.18 0.03
CA ILE A 134 3.49 6.18 0.46
C ILE A 134 4.25 7.28 -0.28
N GLY A 135 5.37 7.71 0.26
CA GLY A 135 6.16 8.81 -0.30
C GLY A 135 5.57 10.18 0.06
N LYS A 136 5.55 11.10 -0.89
CA LYS A 136 5.01 12.45 -0.71
C LYS A 136 3.51 12.49 -0.98
N PRO A 137 2.73 13.34 -0.28
CA PRO A 137 1.38 13.68 -0.70
C PRO A 137 1.36 14.12 -2.16
N LEU A 138 0.40 13.62 -2.96
CA LEU A 138 0.38 13.84 -4.41
C LEU A 138 0.32 15.33 -4.78
N ILE A 139 -0.41 16.13 -4.01
CA ILE A 139 -0.57 17.58 -4.28
C ILE A 139 0.77 18.34 -4.24
N GLU A 140 1.76 17.87 -3.46
CA GLU A 140 3.09 18.47 -3.40
C GLU A 140 3.94 18.20 -4.65
N LEU A 141 3.55 17.23 -5.47
CA LEU A 141 4.26 16.86 -6.68
C LEU A 141 3.83 17.67 -7.91
N ILE A 142 2.76 18.47 -7.82
CA ILE A 142 2.23 19.27 -8.95
C ILE A 142 3.29 20.23 -9.48
N ASP A 143 4.03 20.91 -8.59
CA ASP A 143 5.01 21.92 -8.98
C ASP A 143 6.32 21.34 -9.54
N GLY A 144 6.49 20.01 -9.50
CA GLY A 144 7.71 19.36 -9.94
C GLY A 144 7.74 19.11 -11.46
N ASN A 145 8.95 18.97 -11.98
CA ASN A 145 9.17 18.61 -13.38
C ASN A 145 9.70 17.17 -13.44
N TYR A 146 8.82 16.20 -13.66
CA TYR A 146 9.13 14.78 -13.65
C TYR A 146 8.84 14.14 -15.00
N ASP A 147 9.62 13.11 -15.38
CA ASP A 147 9.27 12.23 -16.49
C ASP A 147 8.13 11.31 -16.07
N TYR A 148 8.23 10.79 -14.83
CA TYR A 148 7.28 9.85 -14.25
C TYR A 148 6.94 10.19 -12.80
N ILE A 149 5.66 10.04 -12.44
CA ILE A 149 5.21 10.02 -11.05
C ILE A 149 4.57 8.66 -10.80
N VAL A 150 5.14 7.89 -9.87
CA VAL A 150 4.61 6.59 -9.46
C VAL A 150 3.82 6.79 -8.17
N GLY A 151 2.50 6.59 -8.26
CA GLY A 151 1.57 6.82 -7.16
C GLY A 151 1.00 5.53 -6.58
N GLU A 152 1.05 5.39 -5.25
CA GLU A 152 0.24 4.40 -4.55
C GLU A 152 -1.14 4.98 -4.25
N PHE A 153 -2.20 4.32 -4.73
CA PHE A 153 -3.59 4.75 -4.48
C PHE A 153 -4.33 3.74 -3.60
N SER A 154 -4.87 4.22 -2.49
CA SER A 154 -5.86 3.49 -1.69
C SER A 154 -7.23 3.53 -2.37
N SER A 155 -8.17 2.68 -1.92
CA SER A 155 -9.58 2.77 -2.35
C SER A 155 -10.24 4.07 -1.92
N TYR A 156 -9.82 4.64 -0.78
CA TYR A 156 -10.30 5.91 -0.26
C TYR A 156 -9.94 7.10 -1.14
N GLN A 157 -8.71 7.09 -1.71
CA GLN A 157 -8.23 8.11 -2.63
C GLN A 157 -8.84 7.95 -4.02
N ALA A 158 -9.19 6.71 -4.42
CA ALA A 158 -9.70 6.41 -5.75
C ALA A 158 -11.21 6.67 -5.90
N SER A 159 -11.96 6.77 -4.79
CA SER A 159 -13.42 6.71 -4.77
C SER A 159 -14.15 7.86 -5.49
N ASP A 160 -13.54 9.03 -5.60
CA ASP A 160 -14.15 10.26 -6.11
C ASP A 160 -13.32 11.00 -7.16
N LEU A 161 -12.47 10.26 -7.88
CA LEU A 161 -11.61 10.83 -8.90
C LEU A 161 -12.40 11.24 -10.15
N SER A 162 -12.10 12.40 -10.72
CA SER A 162 -12.59 12.88 -12.01
C SER A 162 -11.58 12.67 -13.16
N ALA A 163 -10.37 12.23 -12.83
CA ALA A 163 -9.30 11.90 -13.77
C ALA A 163 -8.55 10.64 -13.34
N SER A 164 -8.00 9.89 -14.28
CA SER A 164 -7.23 8.67 -14.04
C SER A 164 -5.75 8.83 -14.39
N PRO A 165 -4.84 8.08 -13.75
CA PRO A 165 -3.45 7.95 -14.19
C PRO A 165 -3.34 7.46 -15.64
N HIS A 166 -2.25 7.79 -16.33
CA HIS A 166 -1.96 7.32 -17.70
C HIS A 166 -1.78 5.80 -17.75
N ILE A 167 -1.14 5.25 -16.74
CA ILE A 167 -0.98 3.80 -16.56
C ILE A 167 -1.53 3.46 -15.18
N VAL A 168 -2.42 2.48 -15.13
CA VAL A 168 -2.95 1.92 -13.88
C VAL A 168 -2.55 0.46 -13.77
N MET A 169 -2.17 0.02 -12.57
CA MET A 169 -1.95 -1.38 -12.27
C MET A 169 -2.76 -1.77 -11.03
N PHE A 170 -3.53 -2.83 -11.15
CA PHE A 170 -4.22 -3.47 -10.04
C PHE A 170 -3.55 -4.78 -9.68
N THR A 171 -3.03 -4.88 -8.45
CA THR A 171 -2.32 -6.08 -7.98
C THR A 171 -3.28 -7.23 -7.66
N ASN A 172 -4.30 -6.95 -6.86
CA ASN A 172 -5.31 -7.93 -6.44
C ASN A 172 -6.52 -7.21 -5.82
N LEU A 173 -7.61 -7.95 -5.65
CA LEU A 173 -8.83 -7.48 -5.01
C LEU A 173 -9.32 -8.53 -4.01
N PHE A 174 -9.34 -8.18 -2.73
CA PHE A 174 -9.86 -8.99 -1.63
C PHE A 174 -10.75 -8.14 -0.74
N SER A 175 -11.63 -8.76 0.03
CA SER A 175 -12.53 -8.05 0.94
C SER A 175 -11.77 -7.45 2.13
N VAL A 176 -11.70 -6.10 2.18
CA VAL A 176 -11.11 -5.31 3.28
C VAL A 176 -11.81 -3.95 3.37
N HIS A 177 -11.73 -3.27 4.52
CA HIS A 177 -12.21 -1.88 4.72
C HIS A 177 -13.70 -1.64 4.38
N THR A 178 -14.56 -2.62 4.62
CA THR A 178 -15.97 -2.58 4.23
C THR A 178 -16.78 -1.48 4.91
N ASP A 179 -16.43 -1.10 6.14
CA ASP A 179 -17.16 -0.09 6.93
C ASP A 179 -17.07 1.31 6.29
N TRP A 180 -15.88 1.73 5.88
CA TRP A 180 -15.70 3.03 5.24
C TRP A 180 -16.46 3.14 3.90
N HIS A 181 -16.50 2.05 3.13
CA HIS A 181 -17.13 1.98 1.81
C HIS A 181 -18.62 1.65 1.84
N ASN A 182 -19.21 1.49 3.04
CA ASN A 182 -20.59 1.03 3.18
C ASN A 182 -20.86 -0.29 2.44
N GLY A 183 -19.91 -1.23 2.50
CA GLY A 183 -20.01 -2.57 1.96
C GLY A 183 -18.92 -2.97 0.97
N HIS A 184 -18.83 -4.28 0.73
CA HIS A 184 -17.78 -4.88 -0.10
C HIS A 184 -17.88 -4.46 -1.58
N GLU A 185 -19.08 -4.36 -2.12
CA GLU A 185 -19.30 -4.01 -3.52
C GLU A 185 -18.82 -2.59 -3.81
N ASN A 186 -19.16 -1.64 -2.93
CA ASN A 186 -18.67 -0.27 -3.03
C ASN A 186 -17.15 -0.20 -2.92
N TYR A 187 -16.54 -0.95 -1.97
CA TYR A 187 -15.09 -1.04 -1.87
C TYR A 187 -14.44 -1.46 -3.20
N CYS A 188 -15.01 -2.47 -3.86
CA CYS A 188 -14.49 -2.94 -5.14
C CYS A 188 -14.63 -1.86 -6.23
N ARG A 189 -15.81 -1.24 -6.34
CA ARG A 189 -16.07 -0.17 -7.30
C ARG A 189 -15.18 1.05 -7.08
N ASP A 190 -15.08 1.51 -5.84
CA ASP A 190 -14.25 2.66 -5.48
C ASP A 190 -12.79 2.43 -5.82
N LYS A 191 -12.27 1.22 -5.58
CA LYS A 191 -10.89 0.88 -5.94
C LYS A 191 -10.67 0.89 -7.44
N ILE A 192 -11.57 0.28 -8.21
CA ILE A 192 -11.48 0.20 -9.68
C ILE A 192 -11.72 1.56 -10.34
N HIS A 193 -12.38 2.47 -9.66
CA HIS A 193 -12.62 3.83 -10.12
C HIS A 193 -11.33 4.58 -10.49
N LEU A 194 -10.18 4.19 -9.93
CA LEU A 194 -8.86 4.71 -10.32
C LEU A 194 -8.62 4.69 -11.84
N ALA A 195 -9.20 3.73 -12.57
CA ALA A 195 -9.05 3.60 -14.02
C ALA A 195 -10.29 4.05 -14.83
N ALA A 196 -11.35 4.52 -14.16
CA ALA A 196 -12.64 4.81 -14.81
C ALA A 196 -12.56 5.94 -15.84
N HIS A 197 -11.64 6.88 -15.68
CA HIS A 197 -11.49 8.07 -16.53
C HIS A 197 -10.27 7.99 -17.46
N GLN A 198 -9.76 6.78 -17.74
CA GLN A 198 -8.67 6.59 -18.69
C GLN A 198 -9.08 6.98 -20.11
N GLN A 199 -8.13 7.58 -20.84
CA GLN A 199 -8.30 8.07 -22.21
C GLN A 199 -7.68 7.09 -23.22
N ALA A 200 -7.88 7.35 -24.49
CA ALA A 200 -7.21 6.60 -25.56
C ALA A 200 -5.69 6.75 -25.43
N GLY A 201 -4.95 5.66 -25.51
CA GLY A 201 -3.51 5.61 -25.31
C GLY A 201 -3.04 5.34 -23.87
N ASP A 202 -3.94 5.35 -22.91
CA ASP A 202 -3.66 4.89 -21.54
C ASP A 202 -3.66 3.35 -21.47
N SER A 203 -3.20 2.80 -20.35
CA SER A 203 -3.23 1.35 -20.11
C SER A 203 -3.63 1.00 -18.69
N CYS A 204 -4.40 -0.10 -18.54
CA CYS A 204 -4.84 -0.65 -17.27
C CYS A 204 -4.37 -2.11 -17.15
N TRP A 205 -3.33 -2.35 -16.35
CA TRP A 205 -2.76 -3.67 -16.12
C TRP A 205 -3.46 -4.39 -14.96
N VAL A 206 -4.00 -5.56 -15.22
CA VAL A 206 -4.85 -6.35 -14.30
C VAL A 206 -4.25 -7.73 -14.10
N CYS A 207 -4.12 -8.18 -12.84
CA CYS A 207 -3.65 -9.52 -12.54
C CYS A 207 -4.62 -10.59 -13.07
N ASN A 208 -4.17 -11.43 -13.98
CA ASN A 208 -5.00 -12.47 -14.62
C ASN A 208 -5.44 -13.57 -13.64
N ARG A 209 -4.66 -13.83 -12.59
CA ARG A 209 -5.00 -14.85 -11.57
C ARG A 209 -6.11 -14.44 -10.61
N ASN A 210 -6.47 -13.16 -10.54
CA ASN A 210 -7.50 -12.68 -9.62
C ASN A 210 -8.85 -12.53 -10.33
N GLU A 211 -9.70 -13.56 -10.23
CA GLU A 211 -11.00 -13.61 -10.91
C GLU A 211 -11.92 -12.47 -10.48
N GLN A 212 -11.90 -12.09 -9.20
CA GLN A 212 -12.71 -10.97 -8.72
C GLN A 212 -12.27 -9.66 -9.37
N LEU A 213 -10.97 -9.44 -9.48
CA LEU A 213 -10.43 -8.25 -10.14
C LEU A 213 -10.83 -8.20 -11.61
N LYS A 214 -10.73 -9.33 -12.33
CA LYS A 214 -11.17 -9.44 -13.73
C LYS A 214 -12.66 -9.11 -13.88
N ALA A 215 -13.50 -9.62 -12.98
CA ALA A 215 -14.94 -9.37 -13.02
C ALA A 215 -15.27 -7.86 -12.88
N TYR A 216 -14.61 -7.16 -11.96
CA TYR A 216 -14.86 -5.72 -11.75
C TYR A 216 -14.21 -4.82 -12.80
N THR A 217 -13.17 -5.28 -13.50
CA THR A 217 -12.47 -4.48 -14.53
C THR A 217 -12.94 -4.73 -15.95
N ARG A 218 -13.85 -5.69 -16.19
CA ARG A 218 -14.28 -6.12 -17.53
C ARG A 218 -14.85 -4.99 -18.41
N ASP A 219 -15.49 -4.00 -17.79
CA ASP A 219 -16.15 -2.88 -18.47
C ASP A 219 -15.24 -1.65 -18.60
N LEU A 220 -14.03 -1.70 -18.05
CA LEU A 220 -13.02 -0.66 -18.21
C LEU A 220 -12.42 -0.69 -19.63
N LYS A 221 -12.07 0.49 -20.12
CA LYS A 221 -11.29 0.63 -21.35
C LYS A 221 -9.81 0.32 -21.09
N ASN A 222 -9.07 -0.02 -22.15
CA ASN A 222 -7.61 -0.17 -22.13
C ASN A 222 -7.08 -1.29 -21.20
N VAL A 223 -7.90 -2.26 -20.80
CA VAL A 223 -7.49 -3.38 -19.93
C VAL A 223 -6.53 -4.28 -20.67
N ARG A 224 -5.43 -4.60 -20.00
CA ARG A 224 -4.42 -5.58 -20.37
C ARG A 224 -4.16 -6.49 -19.19
N TYR A 225 -3.86 -7.75 -19.46
CA TYR A 225 -3.60 -8.71 -18.38
C TYR A 225 -2.10 -8.99 -18.27
N TYR A 226 -1.60 -9.05 -17.05
CA TYR A 226 -0.30 -9.60 -16.73
C TYR A 226 -0.44 -10.92 -15.99
N ASP A 227 0.66 -11.63 -15.81
CA ASP A 227 0.70 -13.00 -15.34
C ASP A 227 -0.07 -13.93 -16.29
N VAL A 228 0.28 -13.80 -17.58
CA VAL A 228 -0.22 -14.57 -18.71
C VAL A 228 0.97 -15.11 -19.50
N TYR A 229 0.81 -16.29 -20.12
CA TYR A 229 1.86 -16.99 -20.84
C TYR A 229 2.52 -16.13 -21.95
N ASP A 230 1.75 -15.38 -22.71
CA ASP A 230 2.28 -14.50 -23.77
C ASP A 230 3.02 -13.25 -23.27
N GLY A 231 3.05 -13.05 -21.96
CA GLY A 231 3.67 -11.93 -21.27
C GLY A 231 4.61 -12.35 -20.15
N PHE A 232 4.80 -11.45 -19.19
CA PHE A 232 5.48 -11.81 -17.95
C PHE A 232 4.55 -12.62 -17.07
N HIS A 233 5.03 -13.79 -16.63
CA HIS A 233 4.29 -14.67 -15.72
C HIS A 233 5.23 -15.36 -14.73
N ALA A 234 4.66 -15.87 -13.64
CA ALA A 234 5.38 -16.54 -12.58
C ALA A 234 5.10 -18.04 -12.58
N GLU A 235 6.15 -18.85 -12.57
CA GLU A 235 6.07 -20.30 -12.36
C GLU A 235 7.03 -20.72 -11.25
N GLY A 236 6.52 -21.37 -10.21
CA GLY A 236 7.31 -21.79 -9.05
C GLY A 236 7.99 -20.59 -8.37
N ARG A 237 9.30 -20.47 -8.53
CA ARG A 237 10.13 -19.39 -7.98
C ARG A 237 10.76 -18.49 -9.05
N GLU A 238 10.34 -18.64 -10.30
CA GLU A 238 10.93 -17.98 -11.47
C GLU A 238 9.94 -17.03 -12.13
N LEU A 239 10.45 -15.91 -12.63
CA LEU A 239 9.79 -15.01 -13.56
C LEU A 239 10.13 -15.45 -14.99
N TYR A 240 9.11 -15.60 -15.82
CA TYR A 240 9.24 -15.92 -17.24
C TYR A 240 8.74 -14.76 -18.11
N PHE A 241 9.24 -14.70 -19.32
CA PHE A 241 8.59 -14.01 -20.43
C PHE A 241 8.44 -15.03 -21.58
N GLN A 242 7.21 -15.43 -21.85
CA GLN A 242 6.90 -16.59 -22.69
C GLN A 242 7.64 -17.84 -22.14
N ASP A 243 8.34 -18.60 -22.96
CA ASP A 243 9.08 -19.79 -22.54
C ASP A 243 10.45 -19.51 -21.89
N LYS A 244 10.85 -18.23 -21.84
CA LYS A 244 12.19 -17.86 -21.38
C LYS A 244 12.21 -17.50 -19.91
N PRO A 245 12.91 -18.24 -19.04
CA PRO A 245 13.16 -17.83 -17.67
C PRO A 245 14.06 -16.59 -17.67
N LEU A 246 13.74 -15.63 -16.82
CA LEU A 246 14.40 -14.33 -16.75
C LEU A 246 15.10 -14.09 -15.42
N LEU A 247 14.47 -14.47 -14.30
CA LEU A 247 14.96 -14.14 -12.96
C LEU A 247 14.33 -15.08 -11.94
N SER A 248 15.14 -15.59 -11.00
CA SER A 248 14.65 -16.26 -9.80
C SER A 248 14.35 -15.24 -8.69
N ILE A 249 13.28 -15.46 -7.91
CA ILE A 249 13.00 -14.66 -6.72
C ILE A 249 14.18 -14.75 -5.71
N ASP A 250 14.96 -15.82 -5.74
CA ASP A 250 16.12 -16.03 -4.88
C ASP A 250 17.28 -15.08 -5.17
N GLU A 251 17.32 -14.49 -6.37
CA GLU A 251 18.29 -13.47 -6.75
C GLU A 251 17.94 -12.09 -6.18
N LEU A 252 16.70 -11.90 -5.68
CA LEU A 252 16.24 -10.66 -5.14
C LEU A 252 16.42 -10.59 -3.62
N GLN A 253 16.54 -9.38 -3.09
CA GLN A 253 16.62 -9.16 -1.65
C GLN A 253 15.25 -9.22 -0.96
N ILE A 254 14.17 -9.13 -1.72
CA ILE A 254 12.79 -9.31 -1.22
C ILE A 254 12.42 -10.79 -1.16
N SER A 255 11.53 -11.16 -0.26
CA SER A 255 11.12 -12.55 -0.03
C SER A 255 9.63 -12.77 -0.34
N GLY A 256 9.28 -14.01 -0.68
CA GLY A 256 7.89 -14.44 -0.87
C GLY A 256 7.42 -14.46 -2.34
N ASN A 257 6.81 -15.59 -2.75
CA ASN A 257 6.37 -15.83 -4.13
C ASN A 257 5.33 -14.80 -4.62
N HIS A 258 4.53 -14.21 -3.72
CA HIS A 258 3.60 -13.13 -4.06
C HIS A 258 4.30 -11.90 -4.68
N ASN A 259 5.60 -11.74 -4.46
CA ASN A 259 6.38 -10.67 -5.10
C ASN A 259 6.70 -10.97 -6.56
N LEU A 260 6.66 -12.25 -6.99
CA LEU A 260 6.72 -12.58 -8.41
C LEU A 260 5.47 -12.11 -9.15
N ASP A 261 4.28 -12.27 -8.54
CA ASP A 261 3.03 -11.77 -9.14
C ASP A 261 3.08 -10.24 -9.29
N ASN A 262 3.56 -9.54 -8.26
CA ASN A 262 3.77 -8.09 -8.32
C ASN A 262 4.78 -7.71 -9.41
N LEU A 263 5.86 -8.49 -9.53
CA LEU A 263 6.92 -8.28 -10.50
C LEU A 263 6.43 -8.47 -11.94
N CYS A 264 5.56 -9.44 -12.21
CA CYS A 264 4.92 -9.62 -13.52
C CYS A 264 4.22 -8.34 -13.99
N GLY A 265 3.45 -7.71 -13.09
CA GLY A 265 2.78 -6.44 -13.39
C GLY A 265 3.75 -5.27 -13.58
N VAL A 266 4.75 -5.15 -12.71
CA VAL A 266 5.78 -4.10 -12.82
C VAL A 266 6.58 -4.23 -14.13
N MET A 267 7.00 -5.44 -14.50
CA MET A 267 7.75 -5.67 -15.74
C MET A 267 6.89 -5.46 -16.98
N SER A 268 5.56 -5.69 -16.89
CA SER A 268 4.63 -5.34 -17.95
C SER A 268 4.57 -3.84 -18.19
N ILE A 269 4.56 -3.03 -17.11
CA ILE A 269 4.65 -1.57 -17.22
C ILE A 269 6.02 -1.15 -17.79
N VAL A 270 7.12 -1.72 -17.32
CA VAL A 270 8.48 -1.43 -17.82
C VAL A 270 8.56 -1.62 -19.33
N LYS A 271 8.00 -2.72 -19.84
CA LYS A 271 7.92 -3.00 -21.28
C LYS A 271 7.00 -2.01 -22.01
N ASP A 272 5.87 -1.66 -21.43
CA ASP A 272 4.91 -0.68 -22.00
C ASP A 272 5.53 0.73 -22.10
N LEU A 273 6.42 1.07 -21.19
CA LEU A 273 7.21 2.30 -21.21
C LEU A 273 8.37 2.29 -22.21
N GLY A 274 8.68 1.15 -22.85
CA GLY A 274 9.80 0.98 -23.76
C GLY A 274 11.17 0.99 -23.09
N LEU A 275 11.24 0.71 -21.78
CA LEU A 275 12.49 0.61 -21.05
C LEU A 275 13.19 -0.74 -21.31
N ASP A 276 14.51 -0.77 -21.10
CA ASP A 276 15.28 -2.01 -21.20
C ASP A 276 14.92 -2.99 -20.11
N VAL A 277 14.27 -4.09 -20.49
CA VAL A 277 13.80 -5.14 -19.58
C VAL A 277 14.96 -5.81 -18.84
N GLN A 278 16.10 -6.06 -19.52
CA GLN A 278 17.24 -6.73 -18.91
C GLN A 278 17.91 -5.81 -17.87
N ALA A 279 18.09 -4.55 -18.19
CA ALA A 279 18.63 -3.56 -17.25
C ALA A 279 17.70 -3.37 -16.04
N ALA A 280 16.38 -3.39 -16.26
CA ALA A 280 15.39 -3.30 -15.19
C ALA A 280 15.49 -4.51 -14.23
N LEU A 281 15.57 -5.74 -14.75
CA LEU A 281 15.74 -6.96 -13.96
C LEU A 281 17.04 -6.93 -13.15
N GLU A 282 18.14 -6.50 -13.77
CA GLU A 282 19.43 -6.40 -13.09
C GLU A 282 19.39 -5.35 -11.96
N SER A 283 18.71 -4.22 -12.18
CA SER A 283 18.55 -3.20 -11.13
C SER A 283 17.78 -3.73 -9.91
N LEU A 284 16.80 -4.62 -10.11
CA LEU A 284 16.01 -5.20 -9.02
C LEU A 284 16.82 -6.09 -8.07
N LYS A 285 17.97 -6.62 -8.47
CA LYS A 285 18.88 -7.36 -7.58
C LYS A 285 19.43 -6.50 -6.44
N THR A 286 19.43 -5.17 -6.62
CA THR A 286 19.83 -4.19 -5.60
C THR A 286 18.64 -3.57 -4.83
N PHE A 287 17.41 -3.97 -5.16
CA PHE A 287 16.23 -3.47 -4.50
C PHE A 287 16.04 -4.13 -3.13
N GLU A 288 16.31 -3.41 -2.06
CA GLU A 288 16.28 -3.90 -0.68
C GLU A 288 14.86 -4.14 -0.12
N GLY A 289 13.81 -3.81 -0.89
CA GLY A 289 12.44 -3.85 -0.43
C GLY A 289 12.02 -2.60 0.32
N LEU A 290 10.89 -2.71 1.02
CA LEU A 290 10.37 -1.61 1.84
C LEU A 290 10.94 -1.70 3.26
N PRO A 291 11.36 -0.58 3.87
CA PRO A 291 11.68 -0.55 5.28
C PRO A 291 10.54 -1.16 6.12
N HIS A 292 10.88 -1.94 7.12
CA HIS A 292 9.92 -2.55 8.05
C HIS A 292 8.91 -3.55 7.45
N ARG A 293 9.07 -3.99 6.18
CA ARG A 293 8.20 -4.97 5.53
C ARG A 293 9.02 -6.16 5.04
N LEU A 294 9.01 -7.24 5.81
CA LEU A 294 9.85 -8.43 5.59
C LEU A 294 11.30 -8.05 5.23
N GLN A 295 11.76 -6.94 5.77
CA GLN A 295 13.07 -6.37 5.50
C GLN A 295 14.16 -7.26 6.06
N LYS A 296 15.06 -7.75 5.21
CA LYS A 296 16.26 -8.47 5.64
C LYS A 296 17.22 -7.47 6.31
N VAL A 297 17.38 -7.58 7.61
CA VAL A 297 18.23 -6.64 8.39
C VAL A 297 19.67 -7.13 8.46
N ALA A 298 19.87 -8.42 8.79
CA ALA A 298 21.18 -9.01 8.92
C ALA A 298 21.12 -10.55 8.82
N LYS A 299 22.24 -11.17 8.47
CA LYS A 299 22.45 -12.62 8.61
C LYS A 299 23.69 -12.86 9.46
N VAL A 300 23.51 -13.47 10.63
CA VAL A 300 24.58 -13.67 11.60
C VAL A 300 24.59 -15.16 12.04
N GLY A 301 25.72 -15.84 11.83
CA GLY A 301 25.87 -17.24 12.27
C GLY A 301 24.80 -18.19 11.72
N GLY A 302 24.35 -18.00 10.49
CA GLY A 302 23.29 -18.80 9.87
C GLY A 302 21.86 -18.37 10.21
N VAL A 303 21.67 -17.39 11.09
CA VAL A 303 20.37 -16.84 11.47
C VAL A 303 20.10 -15.57 10.70
N LEU A 304 18.95 -15.50 10.01
CA LEU A 304 18.47 -14.33 9.28
C LEU A 304 17.52 -13.50 10.17
N PHE A 305 17.79 -12.21 10.27
CA PHE A 305 16.96 -11.24 11.01
C PHE A 305 16.07 -10.48 10.02
N ILE A 306 14.76 -10.54 10.25
CA ILE A 306 13.73 -9.92 9.41
C ILE A 306 12.96 -8.90 10.23
N ASN A 307 12.83 -7.70 9.69
CA ASN A 307 12.00 -6.64 10.27
C ASN A 307 10.69 -6.53 9.47
N ASP A 308 9.57 -6.84 10.11
CA ASP A 308 8.21 -6.71 9.58
C ASP A 308 7.31 -5.87 10.52
N SER A 309 7.92 -4.92 11.21
CA SER A 309 7.24 -4.09 12.23
C SER A 309 6.13 -3.18 11.69
N ILE A 310 5.93 -3.14 10.36
CA ILE A 310 4.77 -2.50 9.72
C ILE A 310 3.49 -3.37 9.84
N SER A 311 3.62 -4.63 10.19
CA SER A 311 2.49 -5.53 10.43
C SER A 311 1.75 -5.12 11.70
N THR A 312 0.53 -4.61 11.53
CA THR A 312 -0.30 -4.07 12.63
C THR A 312 -1.47 -4.98 12.99
N ALA A 313 -1.57 -6.16 12.36
CA ALA A 313 -2.64 -7.13 12.58
C ALA A 313 -2.12 -8.57 12.66
N PRO A 314 -2.77 -9.45 13.45
CA PRO A 314 -2.38 -10.86 13.60
C PRO A 314 -2.26 -11.61 12.26
N GLU A 315 -3.16 -11.31 11.29
CA GLU A 315 -3.16 -11.92 9.96
C GLU A 315 -1.92 -11.52 9.14
N ALA A 316 -1.41 -10.31 9.36
CA ALA A 316 -0.18 -9.87 8.71
C ALA A 316 1.03 -10.65 9.23
N ALA A 317 1.12 -10.83 10.55
CA ALA A 317 2.16 -11.64 11.19
C ALA A 317 2.10 -13.13 10.74
N ILE A 318 0.90 -13.70 10.59
CA ILE A 318 0.70 -15.03 10.00
C ILE A 318 1.23 -15.05 8.56
N GLY A 319 0.91 -14.04 7.76
CA GLY A 319 1.41 -13.90 6.39
C GLY A 319 2.93 -13.83 6.33
N ALA A 320 3.54 -13.09 7.24
CA ALA A 320 4.99 -12.98 7.37
C ALA A 320 5.63 -14.34 7.72
N MET A 321 5.08 -15.07 8.69
CA MET A 321 5.56 -16.41 9.05
C MET A 321 5.44 -17.41 7.89
N LYS A 322 4.40 -17.31 7.06
CA LYS A 322 4.20 -18.14 5.84
C LYS A 322 5.24 -17.88 4.75
N SER A 323 5.94 -16.76 4.80
CA SER A 323 6.93 -16.38 3.78
C SER A 323 8.27 -17.12 3.95
N PHE A 324 8.46 -17.89 5.02
CA PHE A 324 9.70 -18.60 5.33
C PHE A 324 9.45 -20.10 5.57
N GLU A 325 10.38 -20.91 5.06
CA GLU A 325 10.37 -22.38 5.27
C GLU A 325 11.32 -22.84 6.35
N ASP A 326 12.15 -21.95 6.88
CA ASP A 326 13.13 -22.21 7.93
C ASP A 326 12.49 -22.32 9.32
N ASN A 327 13.24 -22.85 10.30
CA ASN A 327 12.90 -22.68 11.70
C ASN A 327 12.87 -21.20 12.05
N MET A 328 11.90 -20.77 12.85
CA MET A 328 11.74 -19.36 13.16
C MET A 328 11.45 -19.09 14.64
N VAL A 329 11.89 -17.93 15.07
CA VAL A 329 11.46 -17.27 16.30
C VAL A 329 10.72 -16.00 15.89
N ILE A 330 9.48 -15.84 16.34
CA ILE A 330 8.72 -14.61 16.12
C ILE A 330 8.81 -13.71 17.34
N ILE A 331 9.03 -12.42 17.12
CA ILE A 331 9.01 -11.36 18.13
C ILE A 331 7.85 -10.45 17.81
N SER A 332 6.81 -10.45 18.64
CA SER A 332 5.59 -9.70 18.42
C SER A 332 5.25 -8.81 19.60
N GLY A 333 4.72 -7.63 19.31
CA GLY A 333 4.31 -6.69 20.34
C GLY A 333 4.02 -5.31 19.78
N GLY A 334 3.50 -4.43 20.61
CA GLY A 334 3.18 -3.06 20.23
C GLY A 334 2.29 -2.36 21.24
N ILE A 335 1.66 -1.27 20.79
CA ILE A 335 0.66 -0.55 21.57
C ILE A 335 -0.61 -1.40 21.66
N GLU A 336 -1.30 -1.33 22.78
CA GLU A 336 -2.54 -2.06 23.00
C GLU A 336 -3.59 -1.69 21.94
N ASN A 337 -4.08 -2.72 21.24
CA ASN A 337 -5.24 -2.65 20.39
C ASN A 337 -6.12 -3.89 20.69
N LYS A 338 -7.42 -3.72 20.68
CA LYS A 338 -8.38 -4.79 21.01
C LYS A 338 -8.51 -5.78 19.84
N GLN A 339 -7.46 -6.58 19.59
CA GLN A 339 -7.45 -7.60 18.53
C GLN A 339 -7.59 -9.01 19.07
N ASP A 340 -8.15 -9.92 18.29
CA ASP A 340 -8.21 -11.35 18.58
C ASP A 340 -6.95 -12.05 18.04
N TYR A 341 -6.17 -12.63 18.93
CA TYR A 341 -4.93 -13.37 18.59
C TYR A 341 -5.14 -14.88 18.51
N THR A 342 -6.37 -15.38 18.52
CA THR A 342 -6.68 -16.81 18.53
C THR A 342 -6.14 -17.52 17.27
N GLU A 343 -6.38 -16.98 16.09
CA GLU A 343 -5.88 -17.56 14.83
C GLU A 343 -4.35 -17.48 14.71
N TYR A 344 -3.74 -16.41 15.23
CA TYR A 344 -2.29 -16.30 15.33
C TYR A 344 -1.69 -17.43 16.19
N ALA A 345 -2.26 -17.67 17.35
CA ALA A 345 -1.80 -18.73 18.25
C ALA A 345 -2.06 -20.13 17.65
N ARG A 346 -3.20 -20.37 17.01
CA ARG A 346 -3.49 -21.62 16.29
C ARG A 346 -2.51 -21.86 15.13
N TYR A 347 -2.14 -20.83 14.40
CA TYR A 347 -1.14 -20.97 13.35
C TYR A 347 0.22 -21.36 13.91
N ILE A 348 0.64 -20.79 15.06
CA ILE A 348 1.86 -21.18 15.77
C ILE A 348 1.78 -22.65 16.19
N ASP A 349 0.67 -23.11 16.77
CA ASP A 349 0.49 -24.50 17.19
C ASP A 349 0.58 -25.50 16.03
N GLY A 350 -0.06 -25.16 14.91
CA GLY A 350 -0.04 -25.97 13.67
C GLY A 350 1.27 -25.94 12.89
N ASN A 351 2.23 -25.06 13.24
CA ASN A 351 3.49 -24.89 12.51
C ASN A 351 4.73 -25.22 13.34
N SER A 352 5.24 -26.45 13.21
CA SER A 352 6.41 -26.93 13.98
C SER A 352 7.72 -26.16 13.70
N ARG A 353 7.77 -25.35 12.64
CA ARG A 353 8.91 -24.48 12.34
C ARG A 353 9.00 -23.27 13.27
N VAL A 354 7.86 -22.82 13.84
CA VAL A 354 7.88 -21.76 14.86
C VAL A 354 8.36 -22.35 16.17
N LYS A 355 9.62 -22.11 16.55
CA LYS A 355 10.26 -22.66 17.75
C LYS A 355 9.99 -21.86 19.01
N ALA A 356 9.79 -20.56 18.87
CA ALA A 356 9.43 -19.70 19.99
C ALA A 356 8.67 -18.44 19.55
N ALA A 357 7.89 -17.89 20.47
CA ALA A 357 7.37 -16.53 20.40
C ALA A 357 7.93 -15.71 21.55
N VAL A 358 8.42 -14.51 21.24
CA VAL A 358 8.82 -13.49 22.19
C VAL A 358 7.79 -12.39 22.14
N THR A 359 7.13 -12.09 23.26
CA THR A 359 6.08 -11.07 23.32
C THR A 359 6.55 -9.84 24.08
N LEU A 360 6.23 -8.64 23.57
CA LEU A 360 6.77 -7.36 24.02
C LEU A 360 5.65 -6.31 24.17
N PHE A 361 5.90 -5.32 25.01
CA PHE A 361 5.05 -4.12 25.17
C PHE A 361 3.61 -4.42 25.64
N GLN A 362 2.71 -3.47 25.45
CA GLN A 362 1.34 -3.50 25.97
C GLN A 362 0.49 -4.65 25.41
N CYS A 363 0.49 -4.86 24.09
CA CYS A 363 -0.26 -5.98 23.51
C CYS A 363 0.46 -7.33 23.69
N GLY A 364 1.72 -7.35 24.13
CA GLY A 364 2.48 -8.58 24.36
C GLY A 364 1.84 -9.52 25.38
N SER A 365 1.21 -8.99 26.43
CA SER A 365 0.48 -9.80 27.43
C SER A 365 -0.77 -10.47 26.85
N GLN A 366 -1.51 -9.78 25.95
CA GLN A 366 -2.68 -10.34 25.27
C GLN A 366 -2.26 -11.45 24.29
N ILE A 367 -1.18 -11.23 23.53
CA ILE A 367 -0.59 -12.25 22.65
C ILE A 367 -0.15 -13.46 23.46
N ALA A 368 0.56 -13.24 24.57
CA ALA A 368 1.04 -14.31 25.45
C ALA A 368 -0.10 -15.12 26.06
N ALA A 369 -1.19 -14.47 26.47
CA ALA A 369 -2.38 -15.14 26.99
C ALA A 369 -2.99 -16.08 25.94
N SER A 370 -3.22 -15.56 24.72
CA SER A 370 -3.76 -16.35 23.61
C SER A 370 -2.85 -17.52 23.21
N VAL A 371 -1.53 -17.30 23.21
CA VAL A 371 -0.54 -18.36 22.92
C VAL A 371 -0.56 -19.45 24.00
N ARG A 372 -0.62 -19.11 25.29
CA ARG A 372 -0.71 -20.09 26.38
C ARG A 372 -1.98 -20.95 26.30
N GLU A 373 -3.09 -20.32 25.90
CA GLU A 373 -4.37 -21.01 25.79
C GLU A 373 -4.41 -21.97 24.60
N ASN A 374 -3.85 -21.58 23.45
CA ASN A 374 -4.06 -22.27 22.19
C ASN A 374 -2.85 -23.09 21.71
N VAL A 375 -1.61 -22.83 22.16
CA VAL A 375 -0.43 -23.61 21.77
C VAL A 375 -0.21 -24.74 22.75
N LYS A 376 -0.25 -26.00 22.27
CA LYS A 376 -0.13 -27.22 23.08
C LYS A 376 1.16 -27.99 22.84
N ARG A 377 1.95 -27.62 21.84
CA ARG A 377 3.21 -28.27 21.50
C ARG A 377 4.26 -28.17 22.61
N SER A 378 4.95 -29.26 22.92
CA SER A 378 6.03 -29.32 23.92
C SER A 378 7.37 -28.77 23.40
N ASP A 379 7.57 -28.68 22.08
CA ASP A 379 8.79 -28.20 21.42
C ASP A 379 8.78 -26.69 21.16
N PHE A 380 7.78 -25.98 21.67
CA PHE A 380 7.60 -24.53 21.52
C PHE A 380 7.92 -23.80 22.84
N LYS A 381 8.47 -22.60 22.75
CA LYS A 381 8.79 -21.73 23.89
C LYS A 381 8.08 -20.38 23.76
N LEU A 382 7.35 -20.00 24.82
CA LEU A 382 6.84 -18.65 25.00
C LEU A 382 7.76 -17.86 25.92
N ILE A 383 8.15 -16.66 25.52
CA ILE A 383 9.04 -15.77 26.26
C ILE A 383 8.39 -14.40 26.36
N GLU A 384 8.02 -13.99 27.56
CA GLU A 384 7.55 -12.61 27.80
C GLU A 384 8.71 -11.71 28.17
N ALA A 385 8.80 -10.54 27.55
CA ALA A 385 9.93 -9.66 27.70
C ALA A 385 9.49 -8.24 28.06
N GLU A 386 10.10 -7.69 29.10
CA GLU A 386 9.88 -6.30 29.51
C GLU A 386 10.72 -5.30 28.72
N ILE A 387 11.90 -5.70 28.19
CA ILE A 387 12.83 -4.83 27.46
C ILE A 387 13.34 -5.50 26.18
N PHE A 388 13.26 -4.79 25.08
CA PHE A 388 13.60 -5.24 23.71
C PHE A 388 15.06 -5.72 23.54
N PHE A 389 16.04 -5.00 24.09
CA PHE A 389 17.46 -5.24 23.81
C PHE A 389 18.02 -6.56 24.34
N PHE A 390 17.48 -7.12 25.42
CA PHE A 390 18.04 -8.33 26.04
C PHE A 390 17.62 -9.64 25.37
N LYS A 391 16.60 -9.65 24.49
CA LYS A 391 15.97 -10.88 24.01
C LYS A 391 16.24 -11.23 22.56
N GLN A 392 16.82 -10.35 21.79
CA GLN A 392 17.39 -10.68 20.48
C GLN A 392 18.49 -11.74 20.61
N LYS A 393 19.32 -11.67 21.67
CA LYS A 393 20.32 -12.67 21.98
C LYS A 393 19.71 -14.04 22.27
N THR A 394 18.59 -14.10 23.01
CA THR A 394 17.87 -15.34 23.33
C THR A 394 17.26 -15.98 22.07
N ALA A 395 16.63 -15.16 21.17
CA ALA A 395 16.10 -15.65 19.92
C ALA A 395 17.22 -16.24 19.00
N TYR A 396 18.35 -15.54 18.93
CA TYR A 396 19.53 -15.99 18.22
C TYR A 396 20.06 -17.33 18.77
N GLU A 397 20.20 -17.47 20.09
CA GLU A 397 20.71 -18.70 20.73
C GLU A 397 19.78 -19.90 20.50
N ILE A 398 18.44 -19.70 20.51
CA ILE A 398 17.47 -20.75 20.21
C ILE A 398 17.69 -21.29 18.79
N LEU A 399 17.82 -20.40 17.81
CA LEU A 399 17.98 -20.78 16.41
C LEU A 399 19.38 -21.32 16.10
N LYS A 400 20.42 -20.78 16.72
CA LYS A 400 21.78 -21.30 16.60
C LYS A 400 21.85 -22.74 17.07
N GLY A 401 21.20 -23.07 18.18
CA GLY A 401 21.09 -24.44 18.67
C GLY A 401 20.26 -25.36 17.76
N ALA A 402 19.39 -24.82 16.92
CA ALA A 402 18.56 -25.54 15.95
C ALA A 402 19.19 -25.61 14.54
N GLY A 403 20.45 -25.18 14.37
CA GLY A 403 21.15 -25.22 13.08
C GLY A 403 20.92 -24.03 12.17
N GLY A 404 20.34 -22.95 12.67
CA GLY A 404 20.01 -21.73 11.93
C GLY A 404 18.51 -21.47 11.84
N GLY A 405 18.10 -20.41 11.14
CA GLY A 405 16.70 -20.07 10.97
C GLY A 405 16.44 -18.57 10.81
N VAL A 406 15.21 -18.14 11.07
CA VAL A 406 14.73 -16.78 10.92
C VAL A 406 14.30 -16.19 12.26
N VAL A 407 14.76 -14.99 12.60
CA VAL A 407 14.17 -14.14 13.64
C VAL A 407 13.28 -13.12 12.96
N LEU A 408 11.98 -13.20 13.19
CA LEU A 408 10.97 -12.34 12.59
C LEU A 408 10.42 -11.38 13.65
N PHE A 409 10.56 -10.09 13.39
CA PHE A 409 9.95 -9.00 14.18
C PHE A 409 8.64 -8.59 13.52
N SER A 410 7.52 -8.76 14.19
CA SER A 410 6.18 -8.47 13.67
C SER A 410 5.26 -7.91 14.77
#